data_2bd5e50a3148fd787a888e6c120733fe
#
_entry.id   2bd5e50a3148fd787a888e6c120733fe
#
_cell.length_a   1.000
_cell.length_b   1.000
_cell.length_c   1.000
_cell.angle_alpha   90.00
_cell.angle_beta   90.00
_cell.angle_gamma   90.00
#
_symmetry.space_group_name_H-M   'P 1'
#
loop_
_entity.id
_entity.type
_entity.pdbx_description
1 polymer ?
#
loop_
_entity_poly.entity_id
_entity_poly.type
_entity_poly.pdbx_seq_one_letter_code
_entity_poly.pdbx_strand_id
1 'polypeptide(L)'
;MQAGRLLLRKAWSALLTIGFVLVLNFFLFRVLPGDPARAGIKDPRMTRAAQAAIHARFGLDKPVLNCLASLNPLRRGPCLVSPLQTQFFIYINNLLHGELGISFHTKIPVGELLRARLWNTAVLLSAGQTLAIVLGVAGGVLAAWQAHTRIDYAALIISLVAWSLPTFWLGLILLFWGSRYAGLPIGGQLTPGLAAAGTWAQFTDAARHLVLPTLTQTIIYLAEYLLIMRSTMLDVLAEDYILTAKAKGLSTFQVLKDHALRNAALPIITIVALNLGFTVAGAVQIEAVFSWPGLGQAIFESVARRDYPVLQGAFLLLAVSVIVANLLADLLYSWLDPRVQAAL
;
A
#
# COMPACT_ATOMS: atom_id res chain seq x y z
N MET A 1 -22.13 -10.14 22.80
CA MET A 1 -21.42 -11.42 22.65
C MET A 1 -21.09 -11.76 21.19
N GLN A 2 -21.92 -11.43 20.20
CA GLN A 2 -21.67 -11.71 18.78
C GLN A 2 -20.51 -10.90 18.19
N ALA A 3 -20.39 -9.61 18.49
CA ALA A 3 -19.29 -8.75 18.03
C ALA A 3 -17.89 -9.26 18.45
N GLY A 4 -17.77 -9.78 19.69
CA GLY A 4 -16.50 -10.34 20.17
C GLY A 4 -16.09 -11.63 19.41
N ARG A 5 -17.06 -12.48 19.04
CA ARG A 5 -16.77 -13.68 18.24
C ARG A 5 -16.36 -13.33 16.81
N LEU A 6 -16.98 -12.31 16.22
CA LEU A 6 -16.62 -11.82 14.88
C LEU A 6 -15.19 -11.27 14.87
N LEU A 7 -14.84 -10.43 15.86
CA LEU A 7 -13.50 -9.90 16.04
C LEU A 7 -12.44 -10.99 16.18
N LEU A 8 -12.74 -12.00 17.01
CA LEU A 8 -11.84 -13.14 17.22
C LEU A 8 -11.65 -13.96 15.93
N ARG A 9 -12.71 -14.19 15.17
CA ARG A 9 -12.65 -14.91 13.88
C ARG A 9 -11.83 -14.15 12.86
N LYS A 10 -12.02 -12.81 12.76
CA LYS A 10 -11.25 -11.96 11.84
C LYS A 10 -9.78 -11.84 12.25
N ALA A 11 -9.49 -11.68 13.54
CA ALA A 11 -8.13 -11.69 14.06
C ALA A 11 -7.44 -13.03 13.80
N TRP A 12 -8.14 -14.15 13.98
CA TRP A 12 -7.63 -15.49 13.67
C TRP A 12 -7.33 -15.66 12.17
N SER A 13 -8.24 -15.22 11.31
CA SER A 13 -8.03 -15.22 9.85
C SER A 13 -6.82 -14.37 9.45
N ALA A 14 -6.68 -13.18 10.01
CA ALA A 14 -5.52 -12.31 9.78
C ALA A 14 -4.21 -12.98 10.22
N LEU A 15 -4.21 -13.62 11.38
CA LEU A 15 -3.05 -14.34 11.91
C LEU A 15 -2.65 -15.54 11.05
N LEU A 16 -3.61 -16.30 10.56
CA LEU A 16 -3.38 -17.39 9.60
C LEU A 16 -2.80 -16.86 8.28
N THR A 17 -3.34 -15.75 7.77
CA THR A 17 -2.85 -15.11 6.55
C THR A 17 -1.43 -14.60 6.73
N ILE A 18 -1.11 -13.97 7.86
CA ILE A 18 0.27 -13.55 8.18
C ILE A 18 1.18 -14.77 8.24
N GLY A 19 0.79 -15.84 8.90
CA GLY A 19 1.56 -17.08 8.96
C GLY A 19 1.83 -17.67 7.58
N PHE A 20 0.82 -17.72 6.71
CA PHE A 20 0.97 -18.17 5.33
C PHE A 20 1.93 -17.25 4.53
N VAL A 21 1.77 -15.94 4.66
CA VAL A 21 2.64 -14.96 4.00
C VAL A 21 4.09 -15.07 4.46
N LEU A 22 4.33 -15.31 5.75
CA LEU A 22 5.67 -15.53 6.30
C LEU A 22 6.35 -16.75 5.68
N VAL A 23 5.61 -17.86 5.60
CA VAL A 23 6.11 -19.09 4.96
C VAL A 23 6.38 -18.85 3.49
N LEU A 24 5.42 -18.27 2.76
CA LEU A 24 5.55 -17.99 1.33
C LEU A 24 6.74 -17.04 1.05
N ASN A 25 6.86 -15.94 1.81
CA ASN A 25 7.93 -14.98 1.70
C ASN A 25 9.31 -15.65 1.94
N PHE A 26 9.42 -16.47 2.98
CA PHE A 26 10.65 -17.21 3.24
C PHE A 26 11.03 -18.07 2.03
N PHE A 27 10.11 -18.91 1.54
CA PHE A 27 10.40 -19.80 0.40
C PHE A 27 10.69 -19.03 -0.88
N LEU A 28 9.94 -17.98 -1.17
CA LEU A 28 10.13 -17.14 -2.35
C LEU A 28 11.57 -16.63 -2.45
N PHE A 29 12.12 -16.09 -1.36
CA PHE A 29 13.47 -15.53 -1.37
C PHE A 29 14.60 -16.54 -1.10
N ARG A 30 14.27 -17.77 -0.71
CA ARG A 30 15.27 -18.85 -0.50
C ARG A 30 15.35 -19.85 -1.66
N VAL A 31 14.25 -20.05 -2.41
CA VAL A 31 14.19 -20.98 -3.54
C VAL A 31 14.52 -20.29 -4.86
N LEU A 32 14.38 -18.96 -4.93
CA LEU A 32 14.80 -18.20 -6.12
C LEU A 32 16.26 -18.51 -6.48
N PRO A 33 16.53 -18.85 -7.77
CA PRO A 33 17.86 -19.22 -8.21
C PRO A 33 18.82 -18.04 -8.09
N GLY A 34 19.75 -18.17 -7.18
CA GLY A 34 20.79 -17.20 -6.85
C GLY A 34 21.15 -17.32 -5.38
N ASP A 35 22.42 -17.54 -5.07
CA ASP A 35 22.91 -17.44 -3.69
C ASP A 35 22.76 -15.98 -3.26
N PRO A 36 21.86 -15.64 -2.30
CA PRO A 36 21.65 -14.27 -1.87
C PRO A 36 22.95 -13.60 -1.40
N ALA A 37 23.82 -14.40 -0.83
CA ALA A 37 25.14 -13.96 -0.40
C ALA A 37 26.07 -13.68 -1.60
N ARG A 38 25.97 -14.42 -2.72
CA ARG A 38 26.78 -14.15 -3.92
C ARG A 38 26.34 -12.91 -4.68
N ALA A 39 25.09 -12.47 -4.56
CA ALA A 39 24.63 -11.21 -5.15
C ALA A 39 25.23 -10.00 -4.45
N GLY A 40 25.41 -10.05 -3.12
CA GLY A 40 26.11 -9.03 -2.33
C GLY A 40 27.64 -9.14 -2.36
N ILE A 41 28.17 -10.32 -2.77
CA ILE A 41 29.60 -10.68 -2.75
C ILE A 41 30.38 -10.18 -3.99
N LYS A 42 29.72 -9.55 -4.96
CA LYS A 42 30.44 -8.88 -6.06
C LYS A 42 31.15 -7.58 -5.64
N ASP A 43 31.15 -7.23 -4.35
CA ASP A 43 32.03 -6.17 -3.85
C ASP A 43 33.45 -6.76 -3.68
N PRO A 44 34.41 -6.36 -4.54
CA PRO A 44 35.80 -6.87 -4.49
C PRO A 44 36.48 -6.54 -3.15
N ARG A 45 35.88 -5.68 -2.32
CA ARG A 45 36.42 -5.25 -1.02
C ARG A 45 35.98 -6.17 0.13
N MET A 46 35.07 -7.11 -0.12
CA MET A 46 34.57 -7.97 0.93
C MET A 46 35.49 -9.17 1.15
N THR A 47 36.12 -9.26 2.31
CA THR A 47 37.01 -10.36 2.67
C THR A 47 36.20 -11.66 2.85
N ARG A 48 36.85 -12.83 2.59
CA ARG A 48 36.24 -14.16 2.82
C ARG A 48 35.75 -14.32 4.26
N ALA A 49 36.43 -13.71 5.23
CA ALA A 49 36.01 -13.74 6.63
C ALA A 49 34.70 -12.95 6.88
N ALA A 50 34.56 -11.78 6.26
CA ALA A 50 33.31 -11.00 6.34
C ALA A 50 32.12 -11.73 5.67
N GLN A 51 32.39 -12.43 4.56
CA GLN A 51 31.39 -13.28 3.90
C GLN A 51 30.96 -14.45 4.81
N ALA A 52 31.91 -15.15 5.43
CA ALA A 52 31.60 -16.23 6.36
C ALA A 52 30.82 -15.76 7.57
N ALA A 53 31.15 -14.58 8.10
CA ALA A 53 30.40 -13.97 9.22
C ALA A 53 28.95 -13.64 8.84
N ILE A 54 28.70 -13.15 7.63
CA ILE A 54 27.35 -12.91 7.12
C ILE A 54 26.60 -14.24 6.95
N HIS A 55 27.23 -15.26 6.35
CA HIS A 55 26.63 -16.58 6.20
C HIS A 55 26.25 -17.20 7.56
N ALA A 56 27.14 -17.11 8.55
CA ALA A 56 26.88 -17.62 9.90
C ALA A 56 25.75 -16.83 10.59
N ARG A 57 25.75 -15.49 10.48
CA ARG A 57 24.74 -14.62 11.13
C ARG A 57 23.32 -14.85 10.58
N PHE A 58 23.20 -15.11 9.28
CA PHE A 58 21.91 -15.37 8.63
C PHE A 58 21.58 -16.86 8.53
N GLY A 59 22.44 -17.73 9.08
CA GLY A 59 22.27 -19.17 9.05
C GLY A 59 22.24 -19.75 7.62
N LEU A 60 22.86 -19.06 6.65
CA LEU A 60 22.89 -19.47 5.24
C LEU A 60 23.73 -20.73 5.01
N ASP A 61 24.57 -21.09 5.97
CA ASP A 61 25.36 -22.34 6.05
C ASP A 61 24.52 -23.54 6.50
N LYS A 62 23.32 -23.31 7.03
CA LYS A 62 22.42 -24.33 7.59
C LYS A 62 21.41 -24.83 6.55
N PRO A 63 20.81 -26.02 6.74
CA PRO A 63 19.77 -26.53 5.85
C PRO A 63 18.53 -25.63 5.90
N VAL A 64 17.83 -25.47 4.76
CA VAL A 64 16.63 -24.64 4.65
C VAL A 64 15.49 -25.17 5.54
N LEU A 65 15.25 -26.48 5.47
CA LEU A 65 14.34 -27.24 6.32
C LEU A 65 15.00 -28.54 6.73
N ASN A 66 14.55 -29.12 7.84
CA ASN A 66 15.04 -30.41 8.31
C ASN A 66 14.64 -31.52 7.31
N CYS A 67 15.59 -32.28 6.81
CA CYS A 67 15.45 -33.45 5.89
C CYS A 67 14.78 -33.20 4.51
N LEU A 68 13.95 -32.19 4.32
CA LEU A 68 13.35 -31.89 3.01
C LEU A 68 14.25 -31.09 2.07
N ALA A 69 15.39 -30.64 2.53
CA ALA A 69 16.23 -29.67 1.83
C ALA A 69 17.37 -30.26 1.00
N SER A 70 17.40 -31.53 0.74
CA SER A 70 18.35 -32.07 -0.28
C SER A 70 17.65 -32.20 -1.65
N LEU A 71 17.09 -31.12 -2.15
CA LEU A 71 16.83 -30.97 -3.59
C LEU A 71 18.12 -30.84 -4.40
N ASN A 72 19.26 -30.79 -3.72
CA ASN A 72 20.56 -30.86 -4.35
C ASN A 72 21.19 -32.25 -4.05
N PRO A 73 21.19 -33.18 -5.03
CA PRO A 73 21.70 -34.54 -4.84
C PRO A 73 23.21 -34.62 -4.47
N LEU A 74 23.92 -33.50 -4.56
CA LEU A 74 25.35 -33.41 -4.25
C LEU A 74 25.66 -33.02 -2.79
N ARG A 75 24.66 -32.65 -1.98
CA ARG A 75 24.82 -32.34 -0.54
C ARG A 75 24.04 -33.33 0.33
N ARG A 76 24.48 -34.58 0.34
CA ARG A 76 24.03 -35.57 1.32
C ARG A 76 24.75 -35.35 2.66
N GLY A 77 24.23 -34.41 3.47
CA GLY A 77 24.60 -34.28 4.88
C GLY A 77 23.63 -35.07 5.79
N PRO A 78 24.05 -35.52 6.97
CA PRO A 78 23.19 -36.27 7.87
C PRO A 78 22.00 -35.44 8.31
N CYS A 79 20.79 -36.04 8.28
CA CYS A 79 19.50 -35.45 8.68
C CYS A 79 19.35 -35.18 10.19
N LEU A 80 20.44 -35.01 10.94
CA LEU A 80 20.44 -34.89 12.39
C LEU A 80 20.52 -33.46 12.92
N VAL A 81 20.14 -32.47 12.12
CA VAL A 81 20.06 -31.08 12.61
C VAL A 81 18.74 -30.90 13.34
N SER A 82 18.78 -30.42 14.57
CA SER A 82 17.59 -30.02 15.33
C SER A 82 16.71 -29.10 14.47
N PRO A 83 15.36 -29.25 14.44
CA PRO A 83 14.47 -28.36 13.70
C PRO A 83 14.74 -26.89 13.98
N LEU A 84 15.15 -26.56 15.22
CA LEU A 84 15.49 -25.23 15.70
C LEU A 84 16.75 -24.62 15.01
N GLN A 85 17.57 -25.42 14.35
CA GLN A 85 18.79 -24.99 13.67
C GLN A 85 18.62 -24.86 12.16
N THR A 86 17.39 -24.89 11.66
CA THR A 86 17.09 -24.66 10.24
C THR A 86 17.04 -23.17 9.91
N GLN A 87 17.29 -22.81 8.64
CA GLN A 87 17.19 -21.42 8.18
C GLN A 87 15.80 -20.82 8.42
N PHE A 88 14.75 -21.63 8.26
CA PHE A 88 13.37 -21.19 8.52
C PHE A 88 13.16 -20.81 9.97
N PHE A 89 13.62 -21.63 10.90
CA PHE A 89 13.45 -21.37 12.33
C PHE A 89 14.25 -20.15 12.80
N ILE A 90 15.47 -20.01 12.29
CA ILE A 90 16.31 -18.83 12.55
C ILE A 90 15.64 -17.57 12.00
N TYR A 91 15.06 -17.62 10.78
CA TYR A 91 14.34 -16.51 10.19
C TYR A 91 13.14 -16.10 11.07
N ILE A 92 12.31 -17.05 11.49
CA ILE A 92 11.16 -16.76 12.37
C ILE A 92 11.62 -16.21 13.70
N ASN A 93 12.66 -16.79 14.32
CA ASN A 93 13.19 -16.31 15.59
C ASN A 93 13.72 -14.87 15.48
N ASN A 94 14.50 -14.56 14.46
CA ASN A 94 15.00 -13.21 14.20
C ASN A 94 13.86 -12.22 13.97
N LEU A 95 12.83 -12.62 13.21
CA LEU A 95 11.65 -11.80 12.97
C LEU A 95 10.88 -11.48 14.25
N LEU A 96 10.72 -12.46 15.14
CA LEU A 96 10.06 -12.26 16.46
C LEU A 96 10.84 -11.28 17.36
N HIS A 97 12.15 -11.13 17.14
CA HIS A 97 12.99 -10.14 17.81
C HIS A 97 13.09 -8.82 17.04
N GLY A 98 12.35 -8.67 15.93
CA GLY A 98 12.38 -7.47 15.09
C GLY A 98 13.61 -7.35 14.18
N GLU A 99 14.40 -8.41 14.04
CA GLU A 99 15.60 -8.46 13.21
C GLU A 99 15.25 -8.90 11.78
N LEU A 100 15.12 -7.93 10.86
CA LEU A 100 14.88 -8.18 9.43
C LEU A 100 16.18 -8.38 8.63
N GLY A 101 17.33 -8.34 9.29
CA GLY A 101 18.64 -8.44 8.66
C GLY A 101 19.27 -7.09 8.31
N ILE A 102 20.33 -7.14 7.50
CA ILE A 102 21.11 -5.97 7.08
C ILE A 102 21.08 -5.89 5.56
N SER A 103 20.81 -4.71 5.00
CA SER A 103 20.89 -4.43 3.58
C SER A 103 22.27 -4.79 3.02
N PHE A 104 22.32 -5.53 1.94
CA PHE A 104 23.59 -5.87 1.29
C PHE A 104 24.24 -4.66 0.62
N HIS A 105 23.44 -3.68 0.23
CA HIS A 105 23.90 -2.49 -0.47
C HIS A 105 24.27 -1.35 0.48
N THR A 106 23.34 -0.96 1.36
CA THR A 106 23.52 0.21 2.25
C THR A 106 24.22 -0.12 3.55
N LYS A 107 24.32 -1.41 3.94
CA LYS A 107 24.87 -1.91 5.21
C LYS A 107 24.10 -1.41 6.45
N ILE A 108 22.89 -0.88 6.28
CA ILE A 108 22.00 -0.41 7.34
C ILE A 108 21.04 -1.55 7.72
N PRO A 109 20.61 -1.63 9.00
CA PRO A 109 19.56 -2.56 9.42
C PRO A 109 18.28 -2.35 8.59
N VAL A 110 17.74 -3.44 8.03
CA VAL A 110 16.56 -3.39 7.16
C VAL A 110 15.34 -2.76 7.87
N GLY A 111 15.16 -3.08 9.15
CA GLY A 111 14.06 -2.52 9.93
C GLY A 111 14.09 -0.98 10.03
N GLU A 112 15.26 -0.40 10.23
CA GLU A 112 15.46 1.04 10.27
C GLU A 112 15.18 1.70 8.91
N LEU A 113 15.74 1.11 7.84
CA LEU A 113 15.52 1.58 6.49
C LEU A 113 14.03 1.55 6.12
N LEU A 114 13.33 0.45 6.38
CA LEU A 114 11.94 0.28 6.01
C LEU A 114 10.97 1.12 6.86
N ARG A 115 11.30 1.39 8.11
CA ARG A 115 10.48 2.25 8.99
C ARG A 115 10.33 3.66 8.43
N ALA A 116 11.43 4.27 7.98
CA ALA A 116 11.39 5.59 7.35
C ALA A 116 10.62 5.56 6.03
N ARG A 117 10.82 4.52 5.22
CA ARG A 117 10.14 4.33 3.93
C ARG A 117 8.63 4.12 4.11
N LEU A 118 8.21 3.34 5.10
CA LEU A 118 6.80 3.12 5.41
C LEU A 118 6.08 4.42 5.76
N TRP A 119 6.71 5.29 6.55
CA TRP A 119 6.14 6.59 6.88
C TRP A 119 5.89 7.45 5.65
N ASN A 120 6.86 7.52 4.75
CA ASN A 120 6.72 8.29 3.50
C ASN A 120 5.61 7.74 2.60
N THR A 121 5.50 6.42 2.48
CA THR A 121 4.37 5.77 1.80
C THR A 121 3.04 6.15 2.45
N ALA A 122 2.94 6.07 3.78
CA ALA A 122 1.72 6.41 4.50
C ALA A 122 1.29 7.87 4.29
N VAL A 123 2.23 8.82 4.27
CA VAL A 123 1.95 10.23 3.98
C VAL A 123 1.40 10.41 2.57
N LEU A 124 2.07 9.84 1.56
CA LEU A 124 1.63 9.90 0.17
C LEU A 124 0.22 9.30 0.01
N LEU A 125 0.02 8.08 0.53
CA LEU A 125 -1.26 7.38 0.42
C LEU A 125 -2.38 8.15 1.12
N SER A 126 -2.15 8.65 2.32
CA SER A 126 -3.16 9.42 3.06
C SER A 126 -3.55 10.69 2.33
N ALA A 127 -2.58 11.44 1.80
CA ALA A 127 -2.84 12.67 1.06
C ALA A 127 -3.64 12.39 -0.22
N GLY A 128 -3.18 11.46 -1.06
CA GLY A 128 -3.82 11.15 -2.34
C GLY A 128 -5.20 10.52 -2.17
N GLN A 129 -5.34 9.59 -1.22
CA GLN A 129 -6.60 8.92 -0.97
C GLN A 129 -7.66 9.87 -0.40
N THR A 130 -7.28 10.72 0.57
CA THR A 130 -8.20 11.72 1.14
C THR A 130 -8.70 12.67 0.06
N LEU A 131 -7.80 13.17 -0.78
CA LEU A 131 -8.17 14.08 -1.87
C LEU A 131 -9.07 13.39 -2.91
N ALA A 132 -8.76 12.15 -3.26
CA ALA A 132 -9.56 11.35 -4.20
C ALA A 132 -10.98 11.10 -3.68
N ILE A 133 -11.12 10.75 -2.39
CA ILE A 133 -12.43 10.53 -1.76
C ILE A 133 -13.22 11.83 -1.75
N VAL A 134 -12.63 12.92 -1.26
CA VAL A 134 -13.34 14.21 -1.14
C VAL A 134 -13.79 14.71 -2.50
N LEU A 135 -12.90 14.75 -3.48
CA LEU A 135 -13.20 15.25 -4.82
C LEU A 135 -14.10 14.29 -5.62
N GLY A 136 -13.89 12.99 -5.48
CA GLY A 136 -14.70 11.95 -6.14
C GLY A 136 -16.13 11.94 -5.61
N VAL A 137 -16.31 11.97 -4.30
CA VAL A 137 -17.65 12.05 -3.68
C VAL A 137 -18.35 13.34 -4.07
N ALA A 138 -17.68 14.50 -3.95
CA ALA A 138 -18.26 15.78 -4.33
C ALA A 138 -18.63 15.81 -5.82
N GLY A 139 -17.75 15.33 -6.70
CA GLY A 139 -17.98 15.21 -8.14
C GLY A 139 -19.14 14.27 -8.47
N GLY A 140 -19.22 13.12 -7.81
CA GLY A 140 -20.31 12.15 -7.98
C GLY A 140 -21.68 12.68 -7.55
N VAL A 141 -21.74 13.37 -6.41
CA VAL A 141 -22.97 14.06 -5.96
C VAL A 141 -23.39 15.13 -6.95
N LEU A 142 -22.46 15.96 -7.44
CA LEU A 142 -22.73 16.99 -8.43
C LEU A 142 -23.23 16.39 -9.75
N ALA A 143 -22.59 15.33 -10.24
CA ALA A 143 -22.98 14.64 -11.46
C ALA A 143 -24.38 14.01 -11.34
N ALA A 144 -24.69 13.37 -10.21
CA ALA A 144 -26.02 12.83 -9.95
C ALA A 144 -27.10 13.91 -9.80
N TRP A 145 -26.78 15.03 -9.16
CA TRP A 145 -27.70 16.18 -9.05
C TRP A 145 -28.04 16.77 -10.41
N GLN A 146 -27.06 16.82 -11.29
CA GLN A 146 -27.24 17.32 -12.67
C GLN A 146 -27.33 16.16 -13.67
N ALA A 147 -27.98 15.06 -13.30
CA ALA A 147 -28.13 13.89 -14.15
C ALA A 147 -28.66 14.26 -15.56
N HIS A 148 -28.13 13.58 -16.58
CA HIS A 148 -28.47 13.79 -17.99
C HIS A 148 -28.12 15.19 -18.57
N THR A 149 -27.32 16.00 -17.84
CA THR A 149 -26.80 17.27 -18.35
C THR A 149 -25.37 17.08 -18.94
N ARG A 150 -24.85 18.15 -19.58
CA ARG A 150 -23.47 18.18 -20.09
C ARG A 150 -22.43 17.98 -18.96
N ILE A 151 -22.73 18.44 -17.74
CA ILE A 151 -21.82 18.28 -16.60
C ILE A 151 -21.74 16.81 -16.20
N ASP A 152 -22.86 16.11 -16.15
CA ASP A 152 -22.90 14.68 -15.89
C ASP A 152 -22.12 13.89 -16.92
N TYR A 153 -22.38 14.10 -18.21
CA TYR A 153 -21.64 13.41 -19.28
C TYR A 153 -20.16 13.76 -19.27
N ALA A 154 -19.79 15.01 -19.00
CA ALA A 154 -18.38 15.39 -18.90
C ALA A 154 -17.68 14.69 -17.72
N ALA A 155 -18.33 14.63 -16.56
CA ALA A 155 -17.82 13.93 -15.38
C ALA A 155 -17.60 12.42 -15.66
N LEU A 156 -18.56 11.77 -16.33
CA LEU A 156 -18.44 10.37 -16.75
C LEU A 156 -17.26 10.16 -17.72
N ILE A 157 -17.17 10.97 -18.77
CA ILE A 157 -16.12 10.82 -19.79
C ILE A 157 -14.74 11.05 -19.17
N ILE A 158 -14.58 12.11 -18.38
CA ILE A 158 -13.31 12.42 -17.71
C ILE A 158 -12.91 11.30 -16.77
N SER A 159 -13.87 10.76 -15.99
CA SER A 159 -13.61 9.64 -15.10
C SER A 159 -13.19 8.38 -15.84
N LEU A 160 -13.89 8.01 -16.92
CA LEU A 160 -13.54 6.84 -17.73
C LEU A 160 -12.17 6.99 -18.39
N VAL A 161 -11.85 8.17 -18.90
CA VAL A 161 -10.52 8.47 -19.44
C VAL A 161 -9.45 8.35 -18.35
N ALA A 162 -9.66 8.99 -17.21
CA ALA A 162 -8.72 8.94 -16.10
C ALA A 162 -8.47 7.50 -15.60
N TRP A 163 -9.51 6.69 -15.53
CA TRP A 163 -9.40 5.30 -15.10
C TRP A 163 -8.72 4.38 -16.12
N SER A 164 -8.80 4.70 -17.41
CA SER A 164 -8.14 3.92 -18.45
C SER A 164 -6.65 4.22 -18.60
N LEU A 165 -6.16 5.32 -18.00
CA LEU A 165 -4.75 5.71 -18.13
C LEU A 165 -3.84 4.85 -17.23
N PRO A 166 -2.71 4.32 -17.75
CA PRO A 166 -1.71 3.70 -16.90
C PRO A 166 -1.16 4.70 -15.87
N THR A 167 -1.12 4.31 -14.60
CA THR A 167 -0.68 5.15 -13.47
C THR A 167 0.69 5.81 -13.73
N PHE A 168 1.66 5.03 -14.18
CA PHE A 168 3.01 5.53 -14.46
C PHE A 168 3.02 6.55 -15.62
N TRP A 169 2.20 6.35 -16.62
CA TRP A 169 2.11 7.25 -17.78
C TRP A 169 1.51 8.60 -17.38
N LEU A 170 0.41 8.58 -16.62
CA LEU A 170 -0.16 9.81 -16.05
C LEU A 170 0.86 10.54 -15.17
N GLY A 171 1.58 9.78 -14.32
CA GLY A 171 2.64 10.33 -13.47
C GLY A 171 3.74 11.03 -14.29
N LEU A 172 4.21 10.43 -15.39
CA LEU A 172 5.22 11.03 -16.26
C LEU A 172 4.72 12.31 -16.94
N ILE A 173 3.46 12.32 -17.39
CA ILE A 173 2.86 13.54 -17.97
C ILE A 173 2.78 14.65 -16.94
N LEU A 174 2.27 14.36 -15.74
CA LEU A 174 2.16 15.35 -14.67
C LEU A 174 3.54 15.83 -14.21
N LEU A 175 4.53 14.94 -14.18
CA LEU A 175 5.91 15.30 -13.86
C LEU A 175 6.48 16.27 -14.91
N PHE A 176 6.31 15.97 -16.20
CA PHE A 176 6.80 16.83 -17.27
C PHE A 176 6.13 18.21 -17.25
N TRP A 177 4.80 18.27 -17.20
CA TRP A 177 4.07 19.53 -17.21
C TRP A 177 4.21 20.30 -15.91
N GLY A 178 4.17 19.62 -14.75
CA GLY A 178 4.30 20.21 -13.44
C GLY A 178 5.68 20.83 -13.22
N SER A 179 6.75 20.14 -13.62
CA SER A 179 8.10 20.69 -13.51
C SER A 179 8.36 21.84 -14.48
N ARG A 180 7.89 21.70 -15.74
CA ARG A 180 8.16 22.67 -16.80
C ARG A 180 7.38 23.97 -16.64
N TYR A 181 6.10 23.92 -16.23
CA TYR A 181 5.21 25.08 -16.21
C TYR A 181 4.84 25.57 -14.81
N ALA A 182 4.82 24.69 -13.82
CA ALA A 182 4.51 25.07 -12.43
C ALA A 182 5.75 25.15 -11.53
N GLY A 183 6.94 24.83 -12.04
CA GLY A 183 8.19 24.86 -11.24
C GLY A 183 8.17 23.91 -10.06
N LEU A 184 7.42 22.79 -10.19
CA LEU A 184 7.35 21.75 -9.15
C LEU A 184 8.57 20.83 -9.25
N PRO A 185 9.04 20.27 -8.12
CA PRO A 185 10.19 19.37 -8.10
C PRO A 185 9.96 18.12 -8.95
N ILE A 186 11.01 17.64 -9.62
CA ILE A 186 10.98 16.47 -10.49
C ILE A 186 10.88 15.18 -9.69
N GLY A 187 11.37 15.12 -8.46
CA GLY A 187 11.34 13.91 -7.65
C GLY A 187 12.08 14.04 -6.32
N GLY A 188 12.02 12.98 -5.52
CA GLY A 188 12.55 12.99 -4.15
C GLY A 188 11.55 13.52 -3.14
N GLN A 189 11.99 13.69 -1.90
CA GLN A 189 11.18 14.22 -0.80
C GLN A 189 11.56 15.64 -0.41
N LEU A 190 12.82 15.99 -0.61
CA LEU A 190 13.40 17.29 -0.27
C LEU A 190 14.43 17.70 -1.32
N THR A 191 14.55 19.00 -1.55
CA THR A 191 15.59 19.56 -2.40
C THR A 191 16.96 19.34 -1.76
N PRO A 192 17.96 18.81 -2.52
CA PRO A 192 19.31 18.62 -1.99
C PRO A 192 19.86 19.91 -1.39
N GLY A 193 20.45 19.81 -0.18
CA GLY A 193 20.98 20.95 0.55
C GLY A 193 19.99 21.62 1.52
N LEU A 194 18.69 21.40 1.40
CA LEU A 194 17.69 21.98 2.31
C LEU A 194 17.60 21.25 3.67
N ALA A 195 18.27 20.09 3.81
CA ALA A 195 18.27 19.33 5.06
C ALA A 195 18.82 20.10 6.28
N ALA A 196 19.66 21.12 6.05
CA ALA A 196 20.20 22.01 7.08
C ALA A 196 19.34 23.27 7.31
N ALA A 197 18.29 23.49 6.51
CA ALA A 197 17.38 24.62 6.67
C ALA A 197 16.42 24.40 7.87
N GLY A 198 15.80 25.50 8.34
CA GLY A 198 14.82 25.41 9.43
C GLY A 198 13.61 24.52 9.07
N THR A 199 12.95 23.99 10.09
CA THR A 199 11.85 23.01 9.97
C THR A 199 10.71 23.46 9.05
N TRP A 200 10.40 24.77 9.02
CA TRP A 200 9.38 25.33 8.14
C TRP A 200 9.75 25.26 6.66
N ALA A 201 11.02 25.58 6.32
CA ALA A 201 11.50 25.48 4.95
C ALA A 201 11.51 24.03 4.46
N GLN A 202 11.89 23.08 5.31
CA GLN A 202 11.81 21.66 5.00
C GLN A 202 10.37 21.19 4.78
N PHE A 203 9.44 21.63 5.63
CA PHE A 203 8.02 21.28 5.49
C PHE A 203 7.42 21.80 4.17
N THR A 204 7.66 23.06 3.84
CA THR A 204 7.14 23.66 2.61
C THR A 204 7.75 23.02 1.35
N ASP A 205 9.02 22.67 1.39
CA ASP A 205 9.70 21.99 0.29
C ASP A 205 9.17 20.54 0.14
N ALA A 206 9.04 19.79 1.23
CA ALA A 206 8.44 18.44 1.23
C ALA A 206 7.00 18.46 0.69
N ALA A 207 6.22 19.47 1.09
CA ALA A 207 4.86 19.63 0.57
C ALA A 207 4.86 19.86 -0.96
N ARG A 208 5.79 20.65 -1.51
CA ARG A 208 5.94 20.84 -2.96
C ARG A 208 6.31 19.55 -3.69
N HIS A 209 7.19 18.72 -3.11
CA HIS A 209 7.54 17.41 -3.65
C HIS A 209 6.38 16.42 -3.63
N LEU A 210 5.46 16.57 -2.67
CA LEU A 210 4.29 15.70 -2.51
C LEU A 210 3.17 16.01 -3.52
N VAL A 211 3.12 17.22 -4.12
CA VAL A 211 2.01 17.67 -4.98
C VAL A 211 1.77 16.74 -6.16
N LEU A 212 2.79 16.50 -6.99
CA LEU A 212 2.64 15.72 -8.22
C LEU A 212 2.32 14.24 -7.96
N PRO A 213 2.99 13.53 -7.03
CA PRO A 213 2.62 12.17 -6.64
C PRO A 213 1.19 12.08 -6.12
N THR A 214 0.78 13.02 -5.25
CA THR A 214 -0.59 13.09 -4.71
C THR A 214 -1.62 13.31 -5.80
N LEU A 215 -1.39 14.25 -6.73
CA LEU A 215 -2.30 14.49 -7.85
C LEU A 215 -2.43 13.27 -8.76
N THR A 216 -1.33 12.57 -9.05
CA THR A 216 -1.37 11.34 -9.84
C THR A 216 -2.29 10.30 -9.19
N GLN A 217 -2.09 10.04 -7.90
CA GLN A 217 -2.92 9.11 -7.14
C GLN A 217 -4.38 9.57 -7.09
N THR A 218 -4.58 10.85 -6.80
CA THR A 218 -5.92 11.45 -6.71
C THR A 218 -6.71 11.25 -7.99
N ILE A 219 -6.15 11.55 -9.16
CA ILE A 219 -6.87 11.47 -10.45
C ILE A 219 -7.33 10.04 -10.72
N ILE A 220 -6.51 9.03 -10.43
CA ILE A 220 -6.83 7.63 -10.70
C ILE A 220 -7.97 7.14 -9.80
N TYR A 221 -7.86 7.36 -8.48
CA TYR A 221 -8.87 6.88 -7.53
C TYR A 221 -10.14 7.75 -7.50
N LEU A 222 -10.03 9.05 -7.83
CA LEU A 222 -11.17 9.94 -7.96
C LEU A 222 -12.20 9.42 -8.95
N ALA A 223 -11.74 8.86 -10.08
CA ALA A 223 -12.62 8.32 -11.11
C ALA A 223 -13.55 7.23 -10.55
N GLU A 224 -13.01 6.29 -9.79
CA GLU A 224 -13.76 5.21 -9.16
C GLU A 224 -14.79 5.75 -8.16
N TYR A 225 -14.36 6.63 -7.23
CA TYR A 225 -15.27 7.21 -6.23
C TYR A 225 -16.37 8.05 -6.86
N LEU A 226 -16.06 8.80 -7.92
CA LEU A 226 -17.05 9.62 -8.62
C LEU A 226 -18.12 8.75 -9.30
N LEU A 227 -17.71 7.72 -10.04
CA LEU A 227 -18.64 6.84 -10.74
C LEU A 227 -19.57 6.10 -9.78
N ILE A 228 -19.03 5.57 -8.69
CA ILE A 228 -19.82 4.84 -7.71
C ILE A 228 -20.74 5.78 -6.94
N MET A 229 -20.23 6.93 -6.49
CA MET A 229 -21.05 7.91 -5.80
C MET A 229 -22.21 8.42 -6.68
N ARG A 230 -21.94 8.67 -7.96
CA ARG A 230 -22.97 9.06 -8.92
C ARG A 230 -24.05 7.98 -9.06
N SER A 231 -23.64 6.72 -9.26
CA SER A 231 -24.57 5.60 -9.43
C SER A 231 -25.46 5.44 -8.19
N THR A 232 -24.84 5.34 -7.01
CA THR A 232 -25.59 5.15 -5.76
C THR A 232 -26.49 6.34 -5.42
N MET A 233 -26.05 7.57 -5.75
CA MET A 233 -26.92 8.74 -5.58
C MET A 233 -28.15 8.70 -6.48
N LEU A 234 -28.01 8.27 -7.74
CA LEU A 234 -29.16 8.12 -8.66
C LEU A 234 -30.15 7.07 -8.14
N ASP A 235 -29.65 5.92 -7.67
CA ASP A 235 -30.49 4.87 -7.09
C ASP A 235 -31.26 5.39 -5.88
N VAL A 236 -30.57 6.05 -4.96
CA VAL A 236 -31.15 6.63 -3.74
C VAL A 236 -32.16 7.74 -4.06
N LEU A 237 -31.89 8.61 -5.05
CA LEU A 237 -32.78 9.69 -5.46
C LEU A 237 -34.10 9.20 -6.08
N ALA A 238 -34.16 7.94 -6.53
CA ALA A 238 -35.36 7.29 -7.05
C ALA A 238 -36.25 6.65 -5.97
N GLU A 239 -35.78 6.60 -4.71
CA GLU A 239 -36.52 5.95 -3.60
C GLU A 239 -37.73 6.79 -3.13
N ASP A 240 -38.80 6.12 -2.67
CA ASP A 240 -40.09 6.74 -2.26
C ASP A 240 -39.92 7.73 -1.09
N TYR A 241 -39.00 7.50 -0.17
CA TYR A 241 -38.77 8.41 0.95
C TYR A 241 -38.19 9.76 0.50
N ILE A 242 -37.48 9.81 -0.62
CA ILE A 242 -37.01 11.06 -1.23
C ILE A 242 -38.16 11.81 -1.84
N LEU A 243 -39.11 11.14 -2.46
CA LEU A 243 -40.35 11.77 -2.95
C LEU A 243 -41.13 12.36 -1.79
N THR A 244 -41.25 11.65 -0.67
CA THR A 244 -41.89 12.14 0.56
C THR A 244 -41.17 13.39 1.12
N ALA A 245 -39.83 13.40 1.12
CA ALA A 245 -39.06 14.55 1.57
C ALA A 245 -39.31 15.80 0.69
N LYS A 246 -39.37 15.62 -0.63
CA LYS A 246 -39.73 16.68 -1.58
C LYS A 246 -41.17 17.17 -1.38
N ALA A 247 -42.11 16.25 -1.16
CA ALA A 247 -43.52 16.61 -0.89
C ALA A 247 -43.70 17.40 0.39
N LYS A 248 -42.83 17.24 1.39
CA LYS A 248 -42.78 18.06 2.62
C LYS A 248 -42.16 19.43 2.42
N GLY A 249 -41.80 19.81 1.19
CA GLY A 249 -41.28 21.14 0.86
C GLY A 249 -39.79 21.34 1.18
N LEU A 250 -39.01 20.27 1.44
CA LEU A 250 -37.59 20.40 1.65
C LEU A 250 -36.88 20.87 0.36
N SER A 251 -35.91 21.78 0.52
CA SER A 251 -35.11 22.23 -0.60
C SER A 251 -34.26 21.08 -1.17
N THR A 252 -33.89 21.16 -2.46
CA THR A 252 -33.06 20.15 -3.12
C THR A 252 -31.78 19.91 -2.37
N PHE A 253 -31.13 20.94 -1.85
CA PHE A 253 -29.90 20.82 -1.06
C PHE A 253 -30.12 20.03 0.25
N GLN A 254 -31.22 20.27 0.95
CA GLN A 254 -31.59 19.52 2.17
C GLN A 254 -31.87 18.04 1.84
N VAL A 255 -32.60 17.78 0.76
CA VAL A 255 -32.87 16.41 0.30
C VAL A 255 -31.53 15.67 -0.01
N LEU A 256 -30.64 16.33 -0.74
CA LEU A 256 -29.33 15.74 -1.08
C LEU A 256 -28.48 15.48 0.17
N LYS A 257 -28.32 16.49 1.03
CA LYS A 257 -27.42 16.44 2.19
C LYS A 257 -27.94 15.50 3.28
N ASP A 258 -29.22 15.66 3.68
CA ASP A 258 -29.71 15.04 4.90
C ASP A 258 -30.38 13.68 4.65
N HIS A 259 -30.83 13.42 3.41
CA HIS A 259 -31.53 12.18 3.06
C HIS A 259 -30.76 11.32 2.07
N ALA A 260 -30.28 11.87 0.94
CA ALA A 260 -29.68 11.07 -0.10
C ALA A 260 -28.22 10.70 0.21
N LEU A 261 -27.37 11.67 0.54
CA LEU A 261 -25.94 11.48 0.75
C LEU A 261 -25.63 10.44 1.86
N ARG A 262 -26.40 10.48 2.94
CA ARG A 262 -26.21 9.56 4.06
C ARG A 262 -26.40 8.10 3.66
N ASN A 263 -27.36 7.80 2.81
CA ASN A 263 -27.62 6.46 2.33
C ASN A 263 -26.68 6.06 1.17
N ALA A 264 -26.39 6.98 0.26
CA ALA A 264 -25.48 6.78 -0.86
C ALA A 264 -24.00 6.65 -0.42
N ALA A 265 -23.65 7.11 0.79
CA ALA A 265 -22.29 6.98 1.31
C ALA A 265 -21.90 5.55 1.72
N LEU A 266 -22.85 4.66 2.02
CA LEU A 266 -22.55 3.32 2.49
C LEU A 266 -21.68 2.50 1.50
N PRO A 267 -22.01 2.40 0.19
CA PRO A 267 -21.13 1.73 -0.77
C PRO A 267 -19.75 2.39 -0.90
N ILE A 268 -19.69 3.73 -0.79
CA ILE A 268 -18.41 4.45 -0.86
C ILE A 268 -17.49 4.06 0.31
N ILE A 269 -18.03 4.01 1.53
CA ILE A 269 -17.28 3.59 2.72
C ILE A 269 -16.73 2.18 2.53
N THR A 270 -17.51 1.27 1.96
CA THR A 270 -17.06 -0.10 1.65
C THR A 270 -15.88 -0.10 0.69
N ILE A 271 -15.95 0.67 -0.40
CA ILE A 271 -14.89 0.72 -1.39
C ILE A 271 -13.65 1.42 -0.87
N VAL A 272 -13.80 2.51 -0.12
CA VAL A 272 -12.68 3.15 0.59
C VAL A 272 -11.98 2.14 1.49
N ALA A 273 -12.73 1.35 2.24
CA ALA A 273 -12.19 0.31 3.10
C ALA A 273 -11.41 -0.77 2.32
N LEU A 274 -11.97 -1.26 1.21
CA LEU A 274 -11.28 -2.21 0.33
C LEU A 274 -10.03 -1.61 -0.32
N ASN A 275 -10.12 -0.37 -0.78
CA ASN A 275 -9.01 0.31 -1.45
C ASN A 275 -7.85 0.64 -0.51
N LEU A 276 -8.08 0.81 0.80
CA LEU A 276 -6.99 1.02 1.75
C LEU A 276 -5.93 -0.10 1.68
N GLY A 277 -6.35 -1.36 1.54
CA GLY A 277 -5.44 -2.48 1.37
C GLY A 277 -4.69 -2.47 0.03
N PHE A 278 -5.41 -2.25 -1.07
CA PHE A 278 -4.84 -2.27 -2.42
C PHE A 278 -3.94 -1.05 -2.71
N THR A 279 -4.26 0.09 -2.12
CA THR A 279 -3.52 1.34 -2.35
C THR A 279 -2.06 1.23 -1.92
N VAL A 280 -1.78 0.48 -0.85
CA VAL A 280 -0.38 0.24 -0.40
C VAL A 280 0.44 -0.48 -1.48
N ALA A 281 -0.16 -1.43 -2.20
CA ALA A 281 0.51 -2.11 -3.31
C ALA A 281 0.61 -1.24 -4.58
N GLY A 282 -0.38 -0.37 -4.84
CA GLY A 282 -0.42 0.53 -6.00
C GLY A 282 0.58 1.69 -5.94
N ALA A 283 1.02 2.07 -4.76
CA ALA A 283 1.98 3.17 -4.57
C ALA A 283 3.34 2.93 -5.24
N VAL A 284 3.73 1.68 -5.48
CA VAL A 284 5.04 1.32 -6.05
C VAL A 284 5.35 2.08 -7.34
N GLN A 285 4.38 2.17 -8.25
CA GLN A 285 4.56 2.85 -9.55
C GLN A 285 4.73 4.37 -9.38
N ILE A 286 3.91 4.97 -8.51
CA ILE A 286 3.96 6.41 -8.24
C ILE A 286 5.28 6.77 -7.57
N GLU A 287 5.65 6.02 -6.54
CA GLU A 287 6.91 6.24 -5.81
C GLU A 287 8.13 6.08 -6.71
N ALA A 288 8.12 5.11 -7.63
CA ALA A 288 9.21 4.90 -8.60
C ALA A 288 9.30 6.06 -9.60
N VAL A 289 8.17 6.53 -10.17
CA VAL A 289 8.14 7.62 -11.15
C VAL A 289 8.64 8.93 -10.55
N PHE A 290 8.18 9.25 -9.34
CA PHE A 290 8.55 10.51 -8.67
C PHE A 290 9.77 10.37 -7.76
N SER A 291 10.46 9.22 -7.77
CA SER A 291 11.58 8.94 -6.84
C SER A 291 11.22 9.29 -5.39
N TRP A 292 9.95 9.14 -5.03
CA TRP A 292 9.47 9.37 -3.66
C TRP A 292 10.01 8.27 -2.74
N PRO A 293 10.74 8.61 -1.67
CA PRO A 293 11.46 7.61 -0.87
C PRO A 293 10.55 6.78 0.02
N GLY A 294 9.61 6.07 -0.59
CA GLY A 294 8.66 5.17 0.05
C GLY A 294 9.07 3.70 -0.03
N LEU A 295 8.16 2.84 0.44
CA LEU A 295 8.34 1.39 0.50
C LEU A 295 8.40 0.77 -0.90
N GLY A 296 7.55 1.24 -1.83
CA GLY A 296 7.54 0.77 -3.21
C GLY A 296 8.81 1.12 -3.97
N GLN A 297 9.34 2.33 -3.76
CA GLN A 297 10.65 2.70 -4.32
C GLN A 297 11.76 1.83 -3.75
N ALA A 298 11.73 1.53 -2.43
CA ALA A 298 12.70 0.62 -1.82
C ALA A 298 12.65 -0.78 -2.46
N ILE A 299 11.46 -1.29 -2.76
CA ILE A 299 11.29 -2.57 -3.49
C ILE A 299 11.91 -2.45 -4.89
N PHE A 300 11.54 -1.42 -5.65
CA PHE A 300 12.04 -1.20 -7.01
C PHE A 300 13.58 -1.14 -7.08
N GLU A 301 14.18 -0.33 -6.20
CA GLU A 301 15.64 -0.23 -6.10
C GLU A 301 16.30 -1.55 -5.70
N SER A 302 15.69 -2.26 -4.74
CA SER A 302 16.23 -3.52 -4.22
C SER A 302 16.16 -4.66 -5.23
N VAL A 303 15.16 -4.66 -6.12
CA VAL A 303 15.09 -5.60 -7.26
C VAL A 303 16.28 -5.35 -8.20
N ALA A 304 16.52 -4.09 -8.59
CA ALA A 304 17.61 -3.74 -9.49
C ALA A 304 19.00 -4.07 -8.89
N ARG A 305 19.14 -3.91 -7.58
CA ARG A 305 20.39 -4.14 -6.83
C ARG A 305 20.53 -5.56 -6.26
N ARG A 306 19.49 -6.38 -6.38
CA ARG A 306 19.41 -7.74 -5.80
C ARG A 306 19.63 -7.74 -4.28
N ASP A 307 19.10 -6.72 -3.59
CA ASP A 307 19.18 -6.61 -2.13
C ASP A 307 18.07 -7.43 -1.48
N TYR A 308 18.28 -8.75 -1.41
CA TYR A 308 17.29 -9.71 -0.95
C TYR A 308 16.80 -9.48 0.49
N PRO A 309 17.63 -9.09 1.48
CA PRO A 309 17.11 -8.78 2.82
C PRO A 309 16.11 -7.63 2.83
N VAL A 310 16.37 -6.56 2.06
CA VAL A 310 15.45 -5.43 1.93
C VAL A 310 14.18 -5.86 1.21
N LEU A 311 14.28 -6.63 0.13
CA LEU A 311 13.11 -7.17 -0.58
C LEU A 311 12.25 -8.02 0.35
N GLN A 312 12.85 -8.97 1.06
CA GLN A 312 12.15 -9.86 1.97
C GLN A 312 11.43 -9.09 3.08
N GLY A 313 12.11 -8.11 3.69
CA GLY A 313 11.53 -7.24 4.71
C GLY A 313 10.43 -6.33 4.17
N ALA A 314 10.63 -5.75 2.98
CA ALA A 314 9.66 -4.85 2.35
C ALA A 314 8.37 -5.57 1.92
N PHE A 315 8.48 -6.75 1.30
CA PHE A 315 7.30 -7.56 0.95
C PHE A 315 6.54 -8.03 2.17
N LEU A 316 7.24 -8.42 3.25
CA LEU A 316 6.60 -8.79 4.51
C LEU A 316 5.85 -7.59 5.10
N LEU A 317 6.50 -6.42 5.17
CA LEU A 317 5.91 -5.21 5.73
C LEU A 317 4.70 -4.75 4.91
N LEU A 318 4.80 -4.82 3.57
CA LEU A 318 3.70 -4.52 2.66
C LEU A 318 2.52 -5.46 2.89
N ALA A 319 2.76 -6.77 2.96
CA ALA A 319 1.71 -7.75 3.22
C ALA A 319 1.03 -7.55 4.58
N VAL A 320 1.81 -7.31 5.63
CA VAL A 320 1.27 -6.98 6.97
C VAL A 320 0.46 -5.70 6.92
N SER A 321 0.94 -4.65 6.23
CA SER A 321 0.22 -3.39 6.09
C SER A 321 -1.13 -3.58 5.38
N VAL A 322 -1.19 -4.38 4.32
CA VAL A 322 -2.44 -4.72 3.62
C VAL A 322 -3.40 -5.50 4.54
N ILE A 323 -2.90 -6.50 5.28
CA ILE A 323 -3.72 -7.28 6.20
C ILE A 323 -4.28 -6.40 7.32
N VAL A 324 -3.46 -5.53 7.89
CA VAL A 324 -3.88 -4.58 8.94
C VAL A 324 -4.90 -3.58 8.38
N ALA A 325 -4.65 -3.02 7.18
CA ALA A 325 -5.58 -2.11 6.53
C ALA A 325 -6.94 -2.78 6.27
N ASN A 326 -6.95 -4.01 5.76
CA ASN A 326 -8.18 -4.77 5.55
C ASN A 326 -8.90 -5.08 6.87
N LEU A 327 -8.17 -5.43 7.94
CA LEU A 327 -8.75 -5.65 9.25
C LEU A 327 -9.40 -4.37 9.79
N LEU A 328 -8.71 -3.23 9.68
CA LEU A 328 -9.26 -1.92 10.07
C LEU A 328 -10.49 -1.56 9.23
N ALA A 329 -10.45 -1.80 7.93
CA ALA A 329 -11.57 -1.63 7.01
C ALA A 329 -12.79 -2.45 7.43
N ASP A 330 -12.59 -3.72 7.73
CA ASP A 330 -13.61 -4.64 8.22
C ASP A 330 -14.25 -4.19 9.55
N LEU A 331 -13.41 -3.64 10.45
CA LEU A 331 -13.89 -3.10 11.73
C LEU A 331 -14.73 -1.84 11.53
N LEU A 332 -14.26 -0.92 10.69
CA LEU A 332 -14.98 0.30 10.32
C LEU A 332 -16.33 -0.04 9.68
N TYR A 333 -16.33 -1.01 8.75
CA TYR A 333 -17.54 -1.47 8.07
C TYR A 333 -18.56 -2.05 9.06
N SER A 334 -18.11 -2.93 9.96
CA SER A 334 -19.01 -3.52 10.96
C SER A 334 -19.56 -2.51 11.97
N TRP A 335 -18.85 -1.39 12.18
CA TRP A 335 -19.30 -0.30 13.05
C TRP A 335 -20.30 0.62 12.34
N LEU A 336 -20.13 0.86 11.04
CA LEU A 336 -20.93 1.79 10.26
C LEU A 336 -22.23 1.17 9.73
N ASP A 337 -22.26 -0.14 9.44
CA ASP A 337 -23.44 -0.84 8.96
C ASP A 337 -23.87 -1.98 9.91
N PRO A 338 -24.79 -1.69 10.84
CA PRO A 338 -25.31 -2.72 11.76
C PRO A 338 -26.09 -3.85 11.05
N ARG A 339 -26.50 -3.69 9.79
CA ARG A 339 -27.20 -4.75 9.03
C ARG A 339 -26.27 -5.88 8.67
N VAL A 340 -25.00 -5.61 8.48
CA VAL A 340 -23.96 -6.61 8.23
C VAL A 340 -23.72 -7.49 9.44
N GLN A 341 -23.91 -6.93 10.66
CA GLN A 341 -23.83 -7.73 11.89
C GLN A 341 -24.91 -8.81 12.00
N ALA A 342 -26.03 -8.65 11.30
CA ALA A 342 -27.15 -9.60 11.31
C ALA A 342 -27.00 -10.68 10.23
N ALA A 343 -26.16 -10.49 9.21
CA ALA A 343 -25.99 -11.40 8.07
C ALA A 343 -24.74 -12.29 8.17
N LEU A 344 -23.87 -12.07 9.17
CA LEU A 344 -22.64 -12.82 9.48
C LEU A 344 -22.75 -13.57 10.81
#